data_7f85eb503d61e1bc7a7137c715066cf0
#
_entry.id   7f85eb503d61e1bc7a7137c715066cf0
#
_cell.length_a   1.000
_cell.length_b   1.000
_cell.length_c   1.000
_cell.angle_alpha   90.00
_cell.angle_beta   90.00
_cell.angle_gamma   90.00
#
_symmetry.space_group_name_H-M   'P 1'
#
loop_
_entity.id
_entity.type
_entity.pdbx_description
1 polymer ?
#
loop_
_entity_poly.entity_id
_entity_poly.type
_entity_poly.pdbx_seq_one_letter_code
_entity_poly.pdbx_strand_id
1 'polypeptide(L)'
;MKISTKGRYVLRMLIDLAEHQGDGYIPLKEIAQRQSISKKYLEQIVPMLNKSDILRTNRGFQGGYRLAKAPDKYTVGDILRLTEGSLAPVACLDSGVVECDRSEHCATLSLWQGLYKVINEYLDGVTLQDLIDNDKENAADDYVI
;
A
#
# COMPACT_ATOMS: atom_id res chain seq x y z
N MET A 1 -11.39 6.50 10.38
CA MET A 1 -10.53 5.85 9.40
C MET A 1 -10.50 6.64 8.10
N LYS A 2 -9.32 6.93 7.61
CA LYS A 2 -9.12 7.60 6.33
C LYS A 2 -7.74 7.22 5.80
N ILE A 3 -7.69 6.76 4.56
CA ILE A 3 -6.40 6.42 3.93
C ILE A 3 -5.71 7.71 3.50
N SER A 4 -4.48 7.91 3.97
CA SER A 4 -3.71 9.11 3.71
C SER A 4 -3.22 9.20 2.26
N THR A 5 -2.79 10.38 1.87
CA THR A 5 -2.08 10.58 0.60
C THR A 5 -0.82 9.71 0.53
N LYS A 6 -0.09 9.58 1.65
CA LYS A 6 1.09 8.70 1.73
C LYS A 6 0.74 7.26 1.34
N GLY A 7 -0.29 6.68 1.95
CA GLY A 7 -0.73 5.32 1.65
C GLY A 7 -1.10 5.13 0.19
N ARG A 8 -1.87 6.05 -0.36
CA ARG A 8 -2.28 6.00 -1.77
C ARG A 8 -1.08 6.13 -2.72
N TYR A 9 -0.14 7.01 -2.43
CA TYR A 9 1.04 7.23 -3.27
C TYR A 9 2.02 6.06 -3.18
N VAL A 10 2.17 5.44 -2.01
CA VAL A 10 2.97 4.22 -1.88
C VAL A 10 2.44 3.11 -2.78
N LEU A 11 1.13 2.87 -2.77
CA LEU A 11 0.52 1.87 -3.65
C LEU A 11 0.80 2.18 -5.12
N ARG A 12 0.63 3.43 -5.55
CA ARG A 12 0.90 3.85 -6.93
C ARG A 12 2.37 3.65 -7.30
N MET A 13 3.30 3.98 -6.41
CA MET A 13 4.73 3.76 -6.62
C MET A 13 5.07 2.27 -6.79
N LEU A 14 4.52 1.41 -5.93
CA LEU A 14 4.81 -0.02 -5.98
C LEU A 14 4.23 -0.67 -7.24
N ILE A 15 3.05 -0.26 -7.67
CA ILE A 15 2.45 -0.71 -8.93
C ILE A 15 3.31 -0.28 -10.12
N ASP A 16 3.76 0.97 -10.13
CA ASP A 16 4.65 1.49 -11.18
C ASP A 16 5.94 0.67 -11.29
N LEU A 17 6.57 0.38 -10.16
CA LEU A 17 7.75 -0.47 -10.12
C LEU A 17 7.46 -1.87 -10.68
N ALA A 18 6.38 -2.49 -10.24
CA ALA A 18 6.00 -3.83 -10.69
C ALA A 18 5.79 -3.88 -12.20
N GLU A 19 5.22 -2.83 -12.79
CA GLU A 19 4.94 -2.77 -14.22
C GLU A 19 6.16 -2.45 -15.09
N HIS A 20 7.15 -1.75 -14.55
CA HIS A 20 8.26 -1.20 -15.34
C HIS A 20 9.65 -1.73 -15.00
N GLN A 21 9.83 -2.41 -13.87
CA GLN A 21 11.17 -2.80 -13.42
C GLN A 21 11.84 -3.87 -14.28
N GLY A 22 11.09 -4.81 -14.87
CA GLY A 22 11.68 -5.95 -15.57
C GLY A 22 12.71 -6.65 -14.67
N ASP A 23 13.95 -6.81 -15.18
CA ASP A 23 15.06 -7.36 -14.43
C ASP A 23 15.98 -6.29 -13.81
N GLY A 24 15.62 -5.03 -13.95
CA GLY A 24 16.45 -3.89 -13.57
C GLY A 24 15.92 -3.09 -12.40
N TYR A 25 16.47 -1.89 -12.27
CA TYR A 25 16.10 -0.91 -11.25
C TYR A 25 15.53 0.33 -11.94
N ILE A 26 14.54 0.96 -11.32
CA ILE A 26 13.87 2.15 -11.86
C ILE A 26 14.34 3.38 -11.08
N PRO A 27 14.90 4.40 -11.76
CA PRO A 27 15.20 5.68 -11.09
C PRO A 27 13.95 6.34 -10.55
N LEU A 28 14.05 6.92 -9.37
CA LEU A 28 12.92 7.59 -8.70
C LEU A 28 12.32 8.71 -9.56
N LYS A 29 13.14 9.39 -10.33
CA LYS A 29 12.71 10.44 -11.26
C LYS A 29 11.68 9.93 -12.28
N GLU A 30 11.87 8.73 -12.80
CA GLU A 30 10.95 8.15 -13.77
C GLU A 30 9.59 7.83 -13.15
N ILE A 31 9.60 7.28 -11.93
CA ILE A 31 8.37 7.00 -11.17
C ILE A 31 7.62 8.31 -10.92
N ALA A 32 8.34 9.33 -10.45
CA ALA A 32 7.79 10.66 -10.17
C ALA A 32 7.09 11.25 -11.40
N GLN A 33 7.72 11.15 -12.56
CA GLN A 33 7.17 11.64 -13.84
C GLN A 33 5.92 10.87 -14.25
N ARG A 34 5.96 9.54 -14.27
CA ARG A 34 4.81 8.72 -14.69
C ARG A 34 3.62 8.90 -13.76
N GLN A 35 3.87 8.98 -12.46
CA GLN A 35 2.80 9.07 -11.45
C GLN A 35 2.37 10.49 -11.12
N SER A 36 3.04 11.49 -11.67
CA SER A 36 2.81 12.91 -11.32
C SER A 36 2.87 13.14 -9.80
N ILE A 37 3.88 12.53 -9.17
CA ILE A 37 4.17 12.70 -7.75
C ILE A 37 5.52 13.40 -7.63
N SER A 38 5.65 14.33 -6.67
CA SER A 38 6.90 15.00 -6.42
C SER A 38 8.01 13.99 -6.08
N LYS A 39 9.15 14.11 -6.76
CA LYS A 39 10.34 13.29 -6.45
C LYS A 39 10.76 13.44 -4.99
N LYS A 40 10.70 14.65 -4.47
CA LYS A 40 11.02 14.96 -3.07
C LYS A 40 10.09 14.21 -2.11
N TYR A 41 8.81 14.09 -2.44
CA TYR A 41 7.86 13.34 -1.63
C TYR A 41 8.18 11.84 -1.65
N LEU A 42 8.51 11.29 -2.83
CA LEU A 42 8.91 9.89 -2.95
C LEU A 42 10.20 9.62 -2.16
N GLU A 43 11.15 10.55 -2.16
CA GLU A 43 12.37 10.45 -1.36
C GLU A 43 12.09 10.37 0.15
N GLN A 44 10.99 10.96 0.61
CA GLN A 44 10.59 10.90 2.03
C GLN A 44 9.99 9.55 2.41
N ILE A 45 9.33 8.84 1.48
CA ILE A 45 8.69 7.56 1.79
C ILE A 45 9.58 6.35 1.53
N VAL A 46 10.57 6.46 0.67
CA VAL A 46 11.51 5.38 0.33
C VAL A 46 12.20 4.75 1.55
N PRO A 47 12.72 5.52 2.53
CA PRO A 47 13.39 4.92 3.69
C PRO A 47 12.51 3.95 4.47
N MET A 48 11.22 4.25 4.62
CA MET A 48 10.27 3.38 5.28
C MET A 48 10.11 2.05 4.52
N LEU A 49 10.03 2.11 3.21
CA LEU A 49 9.88 0.93 2.35
C LEU A 49 11.16 0.09 2.32
N ASN A 50 12.32 0.71 2.31
CA ASN A 50 13.61 0.02 2.41
C ASN A 50 13.78 -0.70 3.74
N LYS A 51 13.42 -0.03 4.84
CA LYS A 51 13.50 -0.60 6.18
C LYS A 51 12.60 -1.82 6.36
N SER A 52 11.51 -1.88 5.64
CA SER A 52 10.53 -2.96 5.72
C SER A 52 10.74 -4.06 4.65
N ASP A 53 11.88 -4.06 3.99
CA ASP A 53 12.23 -5.03 2.93
C ASP A 53 11.23 -5.10 1.77
N ILE A 54 10.55 -4.01 1.48
CA ILE A 54 9.64 -3.93 0.34
C ILE A 54 10.39 -3.56 -0.93
N LEU A 55 11.42 -2.72 -0.81
CA LEU A 55 12.24 -2.28 -1.93
C LEU A 55 13.67 -2.80 -1.80
N ARG A 56 14.28 -3.05 -2.96
CA ARG A 56 15.73 -3.15 -3.12
C ARG A 56 16.23 -1.89 -3.80
N THR A 57 17.41 -1.42 -3.40
CA THR A 57 18.03 -0.22 -3.91
C THR A 57 19.37 -0.58 -4.57
N ASN A 58 19.64 -0.01 -5.73
CA ASN A 58 20.95 -0.02 -6.35
C ASN A 58 21.46 1.42 -6.44
N ARG A 59 22.61 1.70 -5.86
CA ARG A 59 23.26 3.01 -5.92
C ARG A 59 24.25 3.05 -7.07
N GLY A 60 24.37 4.21 -7.72
CA GLY A 60 25.34 4.45 -8.79
C GLY A 60 24.71 4.51 -10.17
N PHE A 61 25.53 4.26 -11.21
CA PHE A 61 25.11 4.30 -12.60
C PHE A 61 24.04 3.22 -12.87
N GLN A 62 22.94 3.60 -13.48
CA GLN A 62 21.74 2.77 -13.67
C GLN A 62 21.11 2.32 -12.33
N GLY A 63 21.30 3.11 -11.29
CA GLY A 63 20.70 2.89 -9.99
C GLY A 63 19.22 3.22 -9.94
N GLY A 64 18.58 2.83 -8.88
CA GLY A 64 17.17 3.04 -8.65
C GLY A 64 16.60 2.05 -7.67
N TYR A 65 15.33 1.72 -7.87
CA TYR A 65 14.56 0.87 -6.97
C TYR A 65 13.87 -0.25 -7.74
N ARG A 66 13.63 -1.33 -7.04
CA ARG A 66 12.80 -2.43 -7.51
C ARG A 66 12.11 -3.09 -6.32
N LEU A 67 11.08 -3.87 -6.58
CA LEU A 67 10.44 -4.67 -5.54
C LEU A 67 11.38 -5.79 -5.08
N ALA A 68 11.40 -6.05 -3.78
CA ALA A 68 12.19 -7.14 -3.20
C ALA A 68 11.60 -8.52 -3.53
N LYS A 69 10.30 -8.59 -3.75
CA LYS A 69 9.55 -9.83 -4.06
C LYS A 69 8.60 -9.59 -5.21
N ALA A 70 8.03 -10.67 -5.76
CA ALA A 70 7.01 -10.57 -6.79
C ALA A 70 5.75 -9.84 -6.27
N PRO A 71 5.02 -9.12 -7.15
CA PRO A 71 3.84 -8.34 -6.74
C PRO A 71 2.74 -9.13 -6.07
N ASP A 72 2.61 -10.42 -6.33
CA ASP A 72 1.63 -11.30 -5.70
C ASP A 72 1.98 -11.66 -4.24
N LYS A 73 3.17 -11.28 -3.79
CA LYS A 73 3.63 -11.51 -2.41
C LYS A 73 3.33 -10.35 -1.45
N TYR A 74 2.76 -9.26 -1.95
CA TYR A 74 2.39 -8.11 -1.14
C TYR A 74 0.88 -7.93 -1.15
N THR A 75 0.26 -7.91 0.02
CA THR A 75 -1.15 -7.53 0.12
C THR A 75 -1.27 -6.02 0.31
N VAL A 76 -2.40 -5.47 -0.13
CA VAL A 76 -2.72 -4.06 0.12
C VAL A 76 -2.78 -3.79 1.62
N GLY A 77 -3.30 -4.76 2.40
CA GLY A 77 -3.34 -4.64 3.85
C GLY A 77 -1.96 -4.46 4.47
N ASP A 78 -0.97 -5.26 4.07
CA ASP A 78 0.40 -5.14 4.56
C ASP A 78 0.99 -3.76 4.28
N ILE A 79 0.81 -3.26 3.07
CA ILE A 79 1.31 -1.94 2.66
C ILE A 79 0.64 -0.82 3.45
N LEU A 80 -0.68 -0.86 3.58
CA LEU A 80 -1.42 0.19 4.27
C LEU A 80 -1.14 0.20 5.78
N ARG A 81 -0.97 -0.96 6.41
CA ARG A 81 -0.57 -1.01 7.83
C ARG A 81 0.79 -0.37 8.05
N LEU A 82 1.71 -0.53 7.11
CA LEU A 82 3.02 0.11 7.18
C LEU A 82 2.91 1.64 7.07
N THR A 83 2.05 2.14 6.19
CA THR A 83 1.93 3.59 5.93
C THR A 83 1.03 4.30 6.92
N GLU A 84 -0.06 3.65 7.35
CA GLU A 84 -1.08 4.27 8.22
C GLU A 84 -0.90 3.91 9.69
N GLY A 85 -0.13 2.86 10.01
CA GLY A 85 -0.05 2.28 11.34
C GLY A 85 -1.27 1.41 11.61
N SER A 86 -2.36 1.99 12.09
CA SER A 86 -3.60 1.25 12.35
C SER A 86 -4.62 1.44 11.21
N LEU A 87 -5.32 0.37 10.87
CA LEU A 87 -6.48 0.41 9.95
C LEU A 87 -7.79 0.31 10.71
N ALA A 88 -7.76 0.42 12.03
CA ALA A 88 -8.95 0.34 12.85
C ALA A 88 -9.92 1.51 12.58
N PRO A 89 -11.22 1.25 12.50
CA PRO A 89 -12.21 2.31 12.25
C PRO A 89 -12.42 3.22 13.45
N VAL A 90 -12.06 2.78 14.66
CA VAL A 90 -12.18 3.55 15.91
C VAL A 90 -10.93 3.36 16.76
N ALA A 91 -10.60 4.39 17.56
CA ALA A 91 -9.37 4.43 18.35
C ALA A 91 -9.27 3.30 19.39
N CYS A 92 -10.37 2.84 19.95
CA CYS A 92 -10.36 1.78 20.96
C CYS A 92 -9.91 0.41 20.41
N LEU A 93 -9.78 0.27 19.10
CA LEU A 93 -9.29 -0.96 18.45
C LEU A 93 -7.88 -0.81 17.87
N ASP A 94 -7.24 0.35 18.02
CA ASP A 94 -5.95 0.66 17.37
C ASP A 94 -4.82 -0.28 17.78
N SER A 95 -4.78 -0.69 19.04
CA SER A 95 -3.69 -1.52 19.59
C SER A 95 -3.91 -3.02 19.43
N GLY A 96 -5.01 -3.45 18.83
CA GLY A 96 -5.39 -4.86 18.75
C GLY A 96 -6.01 -5.41 20.03
N VAL A 97 -5.98 -4.64 21.11
CA VAL A 97 -6.64 -4.95 22.39
C VAL A 97 -7.68 -3.86 22.63
N VAL A 98 -8.85 -4.22 23.13
CA VAL A 98 -9.89 -3.23 23.43
C VAL A 98 -9.45 -2.42 24.65
N GLU A 99 -9.08 -1.16 24.42
CA GLU A 99 -8.63 -0.21 25.43
C GLU A 99 -9.69 0.87 25.68
N CYS A 100 -10.84 0.47 26.20
CA CYS A 100 -11.90 1.42 26.50
C CYS A 100 -12.53 1.04 27.82
N ASP A 101 -12.64 2.02 28.73
CA ASP A 101 -13.27 1.84 30.05
C ASP A 101 -14.74 1.43 29.94
N ARG A 102 -15.37 1.71 28.81
CA ARG A 102 -16.77 1.39 28.54
C ARG A 102 -16.96 0.10 27.74
N SER A 103 -15.91 -0.65 27.47
CA SER A 103 -15.95 -1.84 26.58
C SER A 103 -16.99 -2.87 27.02
N GLU A 104 -17.17 -3.08 28.32
CA GLU A 104 -18.12 -4.04 28.87
C GLU A 104 -19.59 -3.63 28.64
N HIS A 105 -19.84 -2.35 28.43
CA HIS A 105 -21.18 -1.78 28.28
C HIS A 105 -21.37 -1.02 26.97
N CYS A 106 -20.42 -1.17 26.04
CA CYS A 106 -20.47 -0.46 24.75
C CYS A 106 -21.37 -1.19 23.77
N ALA A 107 -22.53 -0.62 23.49
CA ALA A 107 -23.51 -1.20 22.58
C ALA A 107 -23.02 -1.26 21.12
N THR A 108 -22.02 -0.45 20.74
CA THR A 108 -21.53 -0.37 19.37
C THR A 108 -20.20 -1.08 19.16
N LEU A 109 -19.58 -1.65 20.20
CA LEU A 109 -18.28 -2.28 20.08
C LEU A 109 -18.28 -3.43 19.07
N SER A 110 -19.27 -4.29 19.10
CA SER A 110 -19.39 -5.43 18.17
C SER A 110 -19.51 -4.97 16.72
N LEU A 111 -20.18 -3.84 16.48
CA LEU A 111 -20.25 -3.23 15.14
C LEU A 111 -18.85 -2.86 14.62
N TRP A 112 -18.07 -2.16 15.44
CA TRP A 112 -16.74 -1.72 15.05
C TRP A 112 -15.76 -2.89 14.89
N GLN A 113 -15.85 -3.89 15.75
CA GLN A 113 -15.08 -5.11 15.61
C GLN A 113 -15.41 -5.85 14.31
N GLY A 114 -16.68 -5.95 13.97
CA GLY A 114 -17.14 -6.55 12.71
C GLY A 114 -16.65 -5.79 11.49
N LEU A 115 -16.75 -4.47 11.52
CA LEU A 115 -16.25 -3.61 10.44
C LEU A 115 -14.73 -3.75 10.28
N TYR A 116 -13.99 -3.74 11.38
CA TYR A 116 -12.53 -3.91 11.35
C TYR A 116 -12.13 -5.27 10.75
N LYS A 117 -12.84 -6.31 11.11
CA LYS A 117 -12.64 -7.64 10.54
C LYS A 117 -12.83 -7.62 9.02
N VAL A 118 -13.90 -7.03 8.52
CA VAL A 118 -14.18 -6.92 7.08
C VAL A 118 -13.09 -6.11 6.37
N ILE A 119 -12.64 -5.00 6.95
CA ILE A 119 -11.56 -4.17 6.40
C ILE A 119 -10.29 -5.02 6.25
N ASN A 120 -9.88 -5.73 7.29
CA ASN A 120 -8.68 -6.57 7.26
C ASN A 120 -8.81 -7.71 6.24
N GLU A 121 -9.91 -8.42 6.24
CA GLU A 121 -10.14 -9.54 5.31
C GLU A 121 -10.10 -9.05 3.85
N TYR A 122 -10.75 -7.93 3.57
CA TYR A 122 -10.78 -7.37 2.22
C TYR A 122 -9.38 -6.95 1.76
N LEU A 123 -8.68 -6.15 2.56
CA LEU A 123 -7.36 -5.62 2.19
C LEU A 123 -6.28 -6.70 2.17
N ASP A 124 -6.38 -7.72 3.00
CA ASP A 124 -5.44 -8.85 3.00
C ASP A 124 -5.72 -9.84 1.87
N GLY A 125 -6.90 -9.78 1.27
CA GLY A 125 -7.28 -10.58 0.11
C GLY A 125 -6.90 -9.97 -1.24
N VAL A 126 -6.41 -8.71 -1.26
CA VAL A 126 -6.03 -8.00 -2.49
C VAL A 126 -4.51 -7.84 -2.53
N THR A 127 -3.87 -8.35 -3.58
CA THR A 127 -2.43 -8.20 -3.79
C THR A 127 -2.11 -7.04 -4.74
N LEU A 128 -0.84 -6.63 -4.81
CA LEU A 128 -0.40 -5.67 -5.82
C LEU A 128 -0.64 -6.23 -7.23
N GLN A 129 -0.46 -7.54 -7.41
CA GLN A 129 -0.71 -8.18 -8.71
C GLN A 129 -2.18 -8.06 -9.11
N ASP A 130 -3.11 -8.24 -8.15
CA ASP A 130 -4.54 -8.07 -8.41
C ASP A 130 -4.87 -6.67 -8.91
N LEU A 131 -4.25 -5.64 -8.32
CA LEU A 131 -4.45 -4.25 -8.74
C LEU A 131 -3.93 -4.01 -10.16
N ILE A 132 -2.78 -4.59 -10.49
CA ILE A 132 -2.19 -4.50 -11.83
C ILE A 132 -3.10 -5.18 -12.86
N ASP A 133 -3.60 -6.38 -12.55
CA ASP A 133 -4.47 -7.15 -13.43
C ASP A 133 -5.79 -6.44 -13.66
N ASN A 134 -6.39 -5.89 -12.61
CA ASN A 134 -7.63 -5.11 -12.71
C ASN A 134 -7.46 -3.85 -13.55
N ASP A 135 -6.34 -3.17 -13.43
CA ASP A 135 -6.06 -1.97 -14.23
C ASP A 135 -5.93 -2.31 -15.71
N LYS A 136 -5.28 -3.42 -16.04
CA LYS A 136 -5.16 -3.91 -17.41
C LYS A 136 -6.52 -4.31 -18.02
N GLU A 137 -7.36 -4.97 -17.24
CA GLU A 137 -8.72 -5.33 -17.67
C GLU A 137 -9.56 -4.09 -17.94
N ASN A 138 -9.51 -3.10 -17.05
CA ASN A 138 -10.23 -1.83 -17.24
C ASN A 138 -9.74 -1.08 -18.47
N ALA A 139 -8.43 -1.05 -18.74
CA ALA A 139 -7.86 -0.43 -19.92
C ALA A 139 -8.29 -1.15 -21.22
N ALA A 140 -8.40 -2.49 -21.19
CA ALA A 140 -8.88 -3.27 -22.33
C ALA A 140 -10.36 -2.99 -22.62
N ASP A 141 -11.19 -2.87 -21.58
CA ASP A 141 -12.62 -2.56 -21.72
C ASP A 141 -12.86 -1.16 -22.30
N ASP A 142 -12.00 -0.20 -22.01
CA ASP A 142 -12.07 1.16 -22.56
C ASP A 142 -11.83 1.20 -24.08
N TYR A 143 -11.20 0.18 -24.65
CA TYR A 143 -10.97 0.05 -26.10
C TYR A 143 -12.05 -0.74 -26.83
N VAL A 144 -12.99 -1.34 -26.11
CA VAL A 144 -14.12 -2.09 -26.67
C VAL A 144 -15.32 -1.16 -26.75
N ILE A 145 -15.43 -0.47 -27.86
CA ILE A 145 -16.62 0.35 -28.14
C ILE A 145 -17.59 -0.45 -29.00
#